data_7968895756d832baab69a71a62fe5892
#
_entry.id   7968895756d832baab69a71a62fe5892
#
_cell.length_a   1.000
_cell.length_b   1.000
_cell.length_c   1.000
_cell.angle_alpha   90.00
_cell.angle_beta   90.00
_cell.angle_gamma   90.00
#
_symmetry.space_group_name_H-M   'P 1'
#
loop_
_entity.id
_entity.type
_entity.pdbx_description
1 polymer ?
#
loop_
_entity_poly.entity_id
_entity_poly.type
_entity_poly.pdbx_seq_one_letter_code
_entity_poly.pdbx_strand_id
1 'polypeptide(L)'
;MRQNIIISKQFKSELATAISECEKDKIFVLVDETTREMCWELIKKDFCLKQAQVITIGTTDSSKTLDTLASVWEALQQGGATRHSLLINLGGGMVTDLGGFAASTFKRGINFINIPTTLLAMVDASVGGKTGINFGGLKNEIGVFSEADVVLLNTEWLKTLDTENIRSGYAEMLKHGLIADDAMWAELINFNLAQPDLQQLSKMLGKSVRVKECIVQEDPHEKGIRKALNLGHTFGHAFESWSLEKSPILHGYAVAFGLIAELYLSVVKTGFPTERMRQTVNFIREYYGTLPITCNDYPKLIEFMHHDKKNRGNEINVTLLGGIGDIRINQSVSEDDVKEALDFVREG
;
A
#
# COMPACT_ATOMS: atom_id res chain seq x y z
N MET A 1 0.24 16.03 14.36
CA MET A 1 -1.08 15.53 14.85
C MET A 1 -1.17 14.06 14.49
N ARG A 2 -1.90 13.26 15.23
CA ARG A 2 -2.07 11.84 14.93
C ARG A 2 -3.14 11.69 13.84
N GLN A 3 -2.86 10.97 12.76
CA GLN A 3 -3.84 10.66 11.71
C GLN A 3 -5.07 9.97 12.33
N ASN A 4 -6.27 10.48 12.08
CA ASN A 4 -7.50 9.89 12.59
C ASN A 4 -7.96 8.76 11.65
N ILE A 5 -7.77 7.48 12.08
CA ILE A 5 -8.16 6.31 11.31
C ILE A 5 -9.43 5.70 11.90
N ILE A 6 -10.50 5.69 11.12
CA ILE A 6 -11.81 5.18 11.51
C ILE A 6 -12.11 3.89 10.73
N ILE A 7 -12.25 2.78 11.45
CA ILE A 7 -12.76 1.54 10.87
C ILE A 7 -14.29 1.59 10.95
N SER A 8 -14.88 1.82 9.80
CA SER A 8 -16.30 2.18 9.70
C SER A 8 -17.23 1.03 10.06
N LYS A 9 -18.24 1.37 10.86
CA LYS A 9 -19.41 0.53 11.14
C LYS A 9 -20.71 1.15 10.62
N GLN A 10 -20.73 2.48 10.50
CA GLN A 10 -21.87 3.26 10.04
C GLN A 10 -21.39 4.36 9.09
N PHE A 11 -20.98 3.97 7.90
CA PHE A 11 -20.25 4.80 6.94
C PHE A 11 -20.84 6.19 6.74
N LYS A 12 -22.14 6.30 6.52
CA LYS A 12 -22.81 7.58 6.22
C LYS A 12 -22.71 8.59 7.36
N SER A 13 -22.93 8.15 8.60
CA SER A 13 -22.86 9.02 9.77
C SER A 13 -21.40 9.39 10.09
N GLU A 14 -20.48 8.45 9.96
CA GLU A 14 -19.06 8.67 10.20
C GLU A 14 -18.45 9.60 9.14
N LEU A 15 -18.83 9.45 7.86
CA LEU A 15 -18.45 10.38 6.79
C LEU A 15 -18.99 11.79 7.05
N ALA A 16 -20.27 11.91 7.42
CA ALA A 16 -20.86 13.21 7.73
C ALA A 16 -20.15 13.87 8.92
N THR A 17 -19.79 13.11 9.96
CA THR A 17 -19.01 13.60 11.11
C THR A 17 -17.63 14.05 10.67
N ALA A 18 -16.87 13.21 9.94
CA ALA A 18 -15.54 13.55 9.44
C ALA A 18 -15.56 14.84 8.60
N ILE A 19 -16.53 14.96 7.69
CA ILE A 19 -16.72 16.18 6.92
C ILE A 19 -17.06 17.39 7.82
N SER A 20 -17.86 17.20 8.88
CA SER A 20 -18.25 18.31 9.76
C SER A 20 -17.10 18.83 10.62
N GLU A 21 -16.17 17.98 10.96
CA GLU A 21 -14.97 18.32 11.76
C GLU A 21 -13.91 19.07 10.96
N CYS A 22 -13.93 18.96 9.62
CA CYS A 22 -13.04 19.73 8.75
C CYS A 22 -13.60 21.13 8.51
N GLU A 23 -12.74 22.16 8.61
CA GLU A 23 -13.06 23.49 8.10
C GLU A 23 -13.21 23.40 6.57
N LYS A 24 -14.37 23.85 6.05
CA LYS A 24 -14.65 23.76 4.62
C LYS A 24 -15.66 24.82 4.14
N ASP A 25 -15.35 25.45 3.04
CA ASP A 25 -16.28 26.26 2.26
C ASP A 25 -16.82 25.50 1.03
N LYS A 26 -16.02 24.58 0.48
CA LYS A 26 -16.38 23.73 -0.66
C LYS A 26 -15.83 22.32 -0.46
N ILE A 27 -16.51 21.36 -1.06
CA ILE A 27 -16.13 19.96 -1.06
C ILE A 27 -15.84 19.52 -2.50
N PHE A 28 -14.68 18.90 -2.68
CA PHE A 28 -14.29 18.22 -3.91
C PHE A 28 -14.11 16.74 -3.63
N VAL A 29 -14.45 15.89 -4.59
CA VAL A 29 -14.27 14.45 -4.50
C VAL A 29 -13.41 13.99 -5.68
N LEU A 30 -12.22 13.51 -5.38
CA LEU A 30 -11.32 12.91 -6.37
C LEU A 30 -11.61 11.42 -6.49
N VAL A 31 -11.83 10.97 -7.70
CA VAL A 31 -12.06 9.57 -8.08
C VAL A 31 -11.28 9.24 -9.35
N ASP A 32 -10.97 7.97 -9.57
CA ASP A 32 -10.64 7.49 -10.90
C ASP A 32 -11.90 7.06 -11.65
N GLU A 33 -11.79 6.76 -12.95
CA GLU A 33 -12.92 6.34 -13.79
C GLU A 33 -13.66 5.14 -13.19
N THR A 34 -12.94 4.14 -12.68
CA THR A 34 -13.52 2.93 -12.07
C THR A 34 -14.25 3.26 -10.77
N THR A 35 -13.61 4.00 -9.87
CA THR A 35 -14.23 4.34 -8.58
C THR A 35 -15.33 5.37 -8.69
N ARG A 36 -15.34 6.16 -9.78
CA ARG A 36 -16.48 7.00 -10.12
C ARG A 36 -17.75 6.16 -10.35
N GLU A 37 -17.64 5.08 -11.11
CA GLU A 37 -18.78 4.22 -11.43
C GLU A 37 -19.16 3.29 -10.27
N MET A 38 -18.14 2.66 -9.65
CA MET A 38 -18.39 1.60 -8.68
C MET A 38 -18.61 2.12 -7.25
N CYS A 39 -18.03 3.25 -6.88
CA CYS A 39 -18.02 3.75 -5.50
C CYS A 39 -18.77 5.07 -5.34
N TRP A 40 -18.47 6.07 -6.17
CA TRP A 40 -19.12 7.38 -6.08
C TRP A 40 -20.64 7.30 -6.28
N GLU A 41 -21.11 6.50 -7.23
CA GLU A 41 -22.54 6.30 -7.49
C GLU A 41 -23.32 5.82 -6.26
N LEU A 42 -22.67 5.10 -5.34
CA LEU A 42 -23.28 4.58 -4.11
C LEU A 42 -23.47 5.67 -3.04
N ILE A 43 -22.64 6.70 -3.03
CA ILE A 43 -22.63 7.72 -1.96
C ILE A 43 -23.00 9.13 -2.43
N LYS A 44 -23.02 9.42 -3.72
CA LYS A 44 -23.30 10.79 -4.26
C LYS A 44 -24.63 11.42 -3.81
N LYS A 45 -25.59 10.60 -3.37
CA LYS A 45 -26.88 11.07 -2.86
C LYS A 45 -26.88 11.39 -1.36
N ASP A 46 -25.79 11.12 -0.66
CA ASP A 46 -25.69 11.41 0.75
C ASP A 46 -25.72 12.94 0.99
N PHE A 47 -26.45 13.34 2.01
CA PHE A 47 -26.73 14.77 2.25
C PHE A 47 -25.47 15.63 2.35
N CYS A 48 -24.42 15.12 2.99
CA CYS A 48 -23.15 15.83 3.16
C CYS A 48 -22.37 16.01 1.84
N LEU A 49 -22.71 15.30 0.77
CA LEU A 49 -22.04 15.34 -0.54
C LEU A 49 -22.85 16.02 -1.65
N LYS A 50 -24.06 16.52 -1.37
CA LYS A 50 -24.96 17.09 -2.38
C LYS A 50 -24.36 18.22 -3.22
N GLN A 51 -23.44 18.99 -2.66
CA GLN A 51 -22.78 20.12 -3.33
C GLN A 51 -21.34 19.82 -3.69
N ALA A 52 -20.89 18.57 -3.55
CA ALA A 52 -19.54 18.18 -3.85
C ALA A 52 -19.28 18.24 -5.37
N GLN A 53 -18.14 18.79 -5.76
CA GLN A 53 -17.64 18.79 -7.12
C GLN A 53 -16.75 17.57 -7.35
N VAL A 54 -17.03 16.79 -8.40
CA VAL A 54 -16.28 15.55 -8.68
C VAL A 54 -15.18 15.83 -9.67
N ILE A 55 -13.97 15.41 -9.32
CA ILE A 55 -12.78 15.43 -10.18
C ILE A 55 -12.49 13.96 -10.54
N THR A 56 -12.43 13.66 -11.84
CA THR A 56 -12.17 12.30 -12.32
C THR A 56 -10.83 12.27 -13.01
N ILE A 57 -9.99 11.29 -12.64
CA ILE A 57 -8.68 11.03 -13.25
C ILE A 57 -8.67 9.65 -13.91
N GLY A 58 -7.66 9.38 -14.74
CA GLY A 58 -7.48 8.07 -15.36
C GLY A 58 -7.27 6.95 -14.32
N THR A 59 -7.54 5.73 -14.72
CA THR A 59 -7.31 4.53 -13.91
C THR A 59 -5.83 4.12 -13.98
N THR A 60 -5.42 3.21 -13.12
CA THR A 60 -4.09 2.60 -13.07
C THR A 60 -2.96 3.53 -12.60
N ASP A 61 -1.89 2.91 -12.13
CA ASP A 61 -0.70 3.61 -11.61
C ASP A 61 0.03 4.46 -12.69
N SER A 62 -0.18 4.18 -13.97
CA SER A 62 0.33 4.99 -15.08
C SER A 62 -0.27 6.41 -15.11
N SER A 63 -1.42 6.60 -14.50
CA SER A 63 -2.07 7.92 -14.35
C SER A 63 -1.53 8.74 -13.17
N LYS A 64 -0.63 8.19 -12.36
CA LYS A 64 -0.03 8.86 -11.21
C LYS A 64 1.13 9.78 -11.63
N THR A 65 0.83 10.76 -12.47
CA THR A 65 1.81 11.63 -13.16
C THR A 65 1.70 13.09 -12.73
N LEU A 66 2.71 13.89 -13.11
CA LEU A 66 2.69 15.35 -12.92
C LEU A 66 1.55 16.01 -13.72
N ASP A 67 1.26 15.52 -14.93
CA ASP A 67 0.18 16.08 -15.76
C ASP A 67 -1.19 15.84 -15.13
N THR A 68 -1.43 14.64 -14.60
CA THR A 68 -2.65 14.33 -13.86
C THR A 68 -2.76 15.19 -12.59
N LEU A 69 -1.66 15.37 -11.85
CA LEU A 69 -1.63 16.25 -10.68
C LEU A 69 -1.97 17.70 -11.07
N ALA A 70 -1.41 18.21 -12.17
CA ALA A 70 -1.72 19.54 -12.67
C ALA A 70 -3.21 19.68 -13.03
N SER A 71 -3.80 18.67 -13.68
CA SER A 71 -5.24 18.67 -13.99
C SER A 71 -6.13 18.70 -12.74
N VAL A 72 -5.72 18.04 -11.65
CA VAL A 72 -6.44 18.13 -10.37
C VAL A 72 -6.35 19.54 -9.78
N TRP A 73 -5.17 20.19 -9.81
CA TRP A 73 -5.04 21.58 -9.35
C TRP A 73 -5.87 22.55 -10.20
N GLU A 74 -5.90 22.35 -11.52
CA GLU A 74 -6.74 23.16 -12.43
C GLU A 74 -8.23 22.98 -12.10
N ALA A 75 -8.69 21.75 -11.89
CA ALA A 75 -10.07 21.48 -11.52
C ALA A 75 -10.45 22.13 -10.17
N LEU A 76 -9.57 22.04 -9.17
CA LEU A 76 -9.74 22.73 -7.89
C LEU A 76 -9.84 24.25 -8.08
N GLN A 77 -8.96 24.83 -8.89
CA GLN A 77 -8.93 26.28 -9.17
C GLN A 77 -10.20 26.72 -9.90
N GLN A 78 -10.60 26.03 -10.97
CA GLN A 78 -11.80 26.32 -11.74
C GLN A 78 -13.08 26.15 -10.92
N GLY A 79 -13.12 25.14 -10.04
CA GLY A 79 -14.19 24.94 -9.05
C GLY A 79 -14.22 26.01 -7.95
N GLY A 80 -13.25 26.93 -7.95
CA GLY A 80 -13.15 28.02 -7.00
C GLY A 80 -12.75 27.56 -5.60
N ALA A 81 -11.89 26.52 -5.48
CA ALA A 81 -11.35 26.07 -4.21
C ALA A 81 -10.54 27.17 -3.51
N THR A 82 -10.73 27.29 -2.19
CA THR A 82 -10.00 28.21 -1.31
C THR A 82 -9.03 27.42 -0.42
N ARG A 83 -8.38 28.09 0.53
CA ARG A 83 -7.55 27.43 1.55
C ARG A 83 -8.37 26.63 2.58
N HIS A 84 -9.68 26.87 2.63
CA HIS A 84 -10.62 26.23 3.53
C HIS A 84 -11.47 25.16 2.81
N SER A 85 -11.12 24.79 1.59
CA SER A 85 -11.82 23.72 0.87
C SER A 85 -11.35 22.34 1.34
N LEU A 86 -12.21 21.34 1.17
CA LEU A 86 -11.96 19.95 1.53
C LEU A 86 -11.85 19.10 0.26
N LEU A 87 -10.80 18.29 0.16
CA LEU A 87 -10.65 17.26 -0.86
C LEU A 87 -10.92 15.87 -0.26
N ILE A 88 -11.85 15.11 -0.80
CA ILE A 88 -12.13 13.72 -0.44
C ILE A 88 -11.55 12.82 -1.52
N ASN A 89 -10.58 11.99 -1.17
CA ASN A 89 -9.96 11.01 -2.07
C ASN A 89 -10.71 9.67 -1.93
N LEU A 90 -11.58 9.35 -2.90
CA LEU A 90 -12.36 8.11 -2.92
C LEU A 90 -11.79 7.17 -3.97
N GLY A 91 -10.92 6.24 -3.58
CA GLY A 91 -10.27 5.35 -4.54
C GLY A 91 -9.19 4.45 -3.94
N GLY A 92 -8.46 3.78 -4.82
CA GLY A 92 -7.29 2.98 -4.46
C GLY A 92 -6.07 3.80 -4.08
N GLY A 93 -4.92 3.14 -3.91
CA GLY A 93 -3.65 3.79 -3.51
C GLY A 93 -3.24 4.93 -4.45
N MET A 94 -3.45 4.79 -5.75
CA MET A 94 -3.14 5.84 -6.73
C MET A 94 -3.93 7.12 -6.44
N VAL A 95 -5.22 7.00 -6.17
CA VAL A 95 -6.10 8.15 -5.87
C VAL A 95 -5.73 8.79 -4.52
N THR A 96 -5.46 7.99 -3.49
CA THR A 96 -5.11 8.51 -2.17
C THR A 96 -3.74 9.20 -2.16
N ASP A 97 -2.75 8.65 -2.88
CA ASP A 97 -1.40 9.23 -2.96
C ASP A 97 -1.38 10.54 -3.76
N LEU A 98 -1.94 10.52 -4.97
CA LEU A 98 -2.00 11.69 -5.85
C LEU A 98 -2.89 12.78 -5.25
N GLY A 99 -4.06 12.40 -4.73
CA GLY A 99 -5.00 13.34 -4.11
C GLY A 99 -4.46 13.95 -2.82
N GLY A 100 -3.78 13.15 -1.97
CA GLY A 100 -3.09 13.65 -0.80
C GLY A 100 -1.97 14.64 -1.15
N PHE A 101 -1.20 14.36 -2.21
CA PHE A 101 -0.16 15.28 -2.70
C PHE A 101 -0.78 16.55 -3.32
N ALA A 102 -1.87 16.41 -4.09
CA ALA A 102 -2.59 17.55 -4.63
C ALA A 102 -3.10 18.47 -3.51
N ALA A 103 -3.75 17.91 -2.49
CA ALA A 103 -4.25 18.66 -1.34
C ALA A 103 -3.12 19.37 -0.56
N SER A 104 -2.01 18.67 -0.34
CA SER A 104 -0.86 19.19 0.43
C SER A 104 -0.15 20.34 -0.25
N THR A 105 -0.22 20.42 -1.57
CA THR A 105 0.52 21.41 -2.37
C THR A 105 -0.37 22.54 -2.88
N PHE A 106 -1.68 22.29 -3.09
CA PHE A 106 -2.62 23.31 -3.52
C PHE A 106 -2.77 24.41 -2.44
N LYS A 107 -2.53 25.67 -2.82
CA LYS A 107 -2.57 26.85 -1.92
C LYS A 107 -1.75 26.69 -0.62
N ARG A 108 -0.70 25.87 -0.62
CA ARG A 108 0.16 25.48 0.52
C ARG A 108 -0.52 24.56 1.55
N GLY A 109 -1.51 23.82 1.11
CA GLY A 109 -2.24 22.83 1.90
C GLY A 109 -3.72 23.19 2.08
N ILE A 110 -4.59 22.21 1.79
CA ILE A 110 -6.01 22.20 2.12
C ILE A 110 -6.30 20.90 2.87
N ASN A 111 -7.39 20.85 3.62
CA ASN A 111 -7.83 19.64 4.32
C ASN A 111 -8.16 18.52 3.33
N PHE A 112 -7.85 17.28 3.70
CA PHE A 112 -8.26 16.14 2.90
C PHE A 112 -8.63 14.91 3.73
N ILE A 113 -9.57 14.12 3.20
CA ILE A 113 -10.04 12.85 3.77
C ILE A 113 -9.74 11.75 2.76
N ASN A 114 -9.18 10.63 3.23
CA ASN A 114 -9.01 9.44 2.42
C ASN A 114 -10.14 8.42 2.70
N ILE A 115 -10.79 7.96 1.64
CA ILE A 115 -11.75 6.84 1.64
C ILE A 115 -11.17 5.76 0.72
N PRO A 116 -10.23 4.93 1.23
CA PRO A 116 -9.61 3.91 0.41
C PRO A 116 -10.62 2.81 0.04
N THR A 117 -10.62 2.42 -1.23
CA THR A 117 -11.58 1.44 -1.77
C THR A 117 -10.95 0.10 -2.10
N THR A 118 -9.62 -0.02 -2.10
CA THR A 118 -8.91 -1.29 -2.27
C THR A 118 -8.31 -1.74 -0.94
N LEU A 119 -8.18 -3.06 -0.75
CA LEU A 119 -7.57 -3.60 0.46
C LEU A 119 -6.14 -3.10 0.65
N LEU A 120 -5.35 -3.01 -0.44
CA LEU A 120 -4.00 -2.45 -0.41
C LEU A 120 -3.98 -1.00 0.10
N ALA A 121 -4.90 -0.18 -0.39
CA ALA A 121 -4.98 1.20 0.09
C ALA A 121 -5.41 1.29 1.55
N MET A 122 -6.31 0.40 2.01
CA MET A 122 -6.78 0.36 3.40
C MET A 122 -5.67 -0.02 4.39
N VAL A 123 -4.85 -1.03 4.05
CA VAL A 123 -3.82 -1.54 4.97
C VAL A 123 -2.49 -0.80 4.85
N ASP A 124 -2.22 -0.19 3.70
CA ASP A 124 -0.91 0.38 3.41
C ASP A 124 -0.97 1.81 2.89
N ALA A 125 -1.39 2.08 1.66
CA ALA A 125 -1.14 3.35 0.98
C ALA A 125 -1.77 4.56 1.69
N SER A 126 -3.00 4.48 2.22
CA SER A 126 -3.67 5.61 2.87
C SER A 126 -3.19 5.89 4.30
N VAL A 127 -2.35 5.02 4.88
CA VAL A 127 -1.89 5.10 6.27
C VAL A 127 -0.43 5.52 6.31
N GLY A 128 -0.10 6.54 7.12
CA GLY A 128 1.27 6.97 7.36
C GLY A 128 1.76 8.13 6.52
N GLY A 129 0.84 8.82 5.83
CA GLY A 129 1.07 10.15 5.24
C GLY A 129 2.05 10.23 4.08
N LYS A 130 2.50 9.12 3.50
CA LYS A 130 3.27 9.15 2.25
C LYS A 130 2.32 9.49 1.11
N THR A 131 2.52 10.64 0.46
CA THR A 131 1.75 11.06 -0.71
C THR A 131 2.71 11.43 -1.82
N GLY A 132 2.32 11.24 -3.08
CA GLY A 132 3.24 11.55 -4.17
C GLY A 132 2.80 11.03 -5.54
N ILE A 133 3.69 11.23 -6.50
CA ILE A 133 3.51 10.87 -7.90
C ILE A 133 4.75 10.14 -8.44
N ASN A 134 4.56 9.46 -9.57
CA ASN A 134 5.63 8.89 -10.36
C ASN A 134 6.30 9.99 -11.20
N PHE A 135 7.60 9.91 -11.40
CA PHE A 135 8.34 10.89 -12.20
C PHE A 135 9.56 10.27 -12.85
N GLY A 136 9.85 10.63 -14.11
CA GLY A 136 11.03 10.15 -14.83
C GLY A 136 11.10 8.63 -15.00
N GLY A 137 9.95 7.95 -15.06
CA GLY A 137 9.86 6.48 -15.14
C GLY A 137 10.01 5.75 -13.79
N LEU A 138 10.21 6.49 -12.69
CA LEU A 138 10.36 5.94 -11.35
C LEU A 138 9.07 6.12 -10.55
N LYS A 139 8.70 5.09 -9.78
CA LYS A 139 7.52 5.12 -8.90
C LYS A 139 7.78 5.94 -7.64
N ASN A 140 6.76 6.73 -7.23
CA ASN A 140 6.76 7.49 -5.98
C ASN A 140 8.01 8.37 -5.79
N GLU A 141 8.50 8.98 -6.88
CA GLU A 141 9.76 9.74 -6.88
C GLU A 141 9.59 11.12 -6.25
N ILE A 142 8.45 11.75 -6.46
CA ILE A 142 8.14 13.08 -5.94
C ILE A 142 6.95 12.99 -4.99
N GLY A 143 7.10 13.49 -3.77
CA GLY A 143 6.03 13.47 -2.80
C GLY A 143 6.36 14.23 -1.51
N VAL A 144 5.42 14.19 -0.59
CA VAL A 144 5.55 14.79 0.75
C VAL A 144 5.00 13.83 1.81
N PHE A 145 5.46 14.01 3.04
CA PHE A 145 4.82 13.42 4.21
C PHE A 145 3.69 14.35 4.66
N SER A 146 2.44 13.98 4.36
CA SER A 146 1.24 14.73 4.75
C SER A 146 0.12 13.76 5.11
N GLU A 147 -0.33 13.83 6.34
CA GLU A 147 -1.40 12.98 6.85
C GLU A 147 -2.78 13.54 6.47
N ALA A 148 -3.69 12.65 6.04
CA ALA A 148 -5.10 13.00 5.91
C ALA A 148 -5.69 13.36 7.28
N ASP A 149 -6.62 14.30 7.34
CA ASP A 149 -7.36 14.64 8.56
C ASP A 149 -8.11 13.41 9.08
N VAL A 150 -8.71 12.63 8.16
CA VAL A 150 -9.38 11.37 8.45
C VAL A 150 -9.08 10.34 7.36
N VAL A 151 -8.84 9.10 7.77
CA VAL A 151 -8.88 7.91 6.90
C VAL A 151 -10.08 7.08 7.30
N LEU A 152 -11.07 6.96 6.40
CA LEU A 152 -12.31 6.25 6.66
C LEU A 152 -12.30 4.89 5.94
N LEU A 153 -12.01 3.83 6.69
CA LEU A 153 -11.90 2.46 6.20
C LEU A 153 -13.26 1.76 6.25
N ASN A 154 -13.75 1.30 5.10
CA ASN A 154 -14.98 0.52 5.02
C ASN A 154 -14.79 -0.71 4.12
N THR A 155 -14.81 -1.90 4.71
CA THR A 155 -14.65 -3.17 3.97
C THR A 155 -15.80 -3.50 3.01
N GLU A 156 -16.92 -2.78 3.06
CA GLU A 156 -17.99 -2.91 2.06
C GLU A 156 -17.50 -2.58 0.63
N TRP A 157 -16.49 -1.71 0.49
CA TRP A 157 -15.87 -1.41 -0.80
C TRP A 157 -15.20 -2.63 -1.43
N LEU A 158 -14.74 -3.60 -0.61
CA LEU A 158 -14.10 -4.82 -1.11
C LEU A 158 -15.04 -5.69 -1.95
N LYS A 159 -16.35 -5.49 -1.85
CA LYS A 159 -17.34 -6.13 -2.72
C LYS A 159 -17.26 -5.67 -4.18
N THR A 160 -16.60 -4.54 -4.43
CA THR A 160 -16.38 -4.00 -5.79
C THR A 160 -15.07 -4.48 -6.42
N LEU A 161 -14.26 -5.25 -5.69
CA LEU A 161 -12.97 -5.73 -6.13
C LEU A 161 -13.04 -7.17 -6.65
N ASP A 162 -12.18 -7.47 -7.61
CA ASP A 162 -11.86 -8.84 -7.97
C ASP A 162 -10.96 -9.52 -6.92
N THR A 163 -10.82 -10.83 -7.04
CA THR A 163 -10.04 -11.65 -6.10
C THR A 163 -8.56 -11.28 -6.12
N GLU A 164 -8.00 -10.88 -7.26
CA GLU A 164 -6.59 -10.54 -7.41
C GLU A 164 -6.25 -9.26 -6.64
N ASN A 165 -7.10 -8.24 -6.72
CA ASN A 165 -6.95 -7.01 -5.96
C ASN A 165 -7.12 -7.22 -4.44
N ILE A 166 -7.98 -8.15 -4.00
CA ILE A 166 -8.07 -8.55 -2.60
C ILE A 166 -6.76 -9.22 -2.16
N ARG A 167 -6.26 -10.19 -2.94
CA ARG A 167 -4.98 -10.85 -2.65
C ARG A 167 -3.82 -9.86 -2.62
N SER A 168 -3.79 -8.90 -3.54
CA SER A 168 -2.76 -7.86 -3.56
C SER A 168 -2.68 -7.10 -2.23
N GLY A 169 -3.81 -6.65 -1.68
CA GLY A 169 -3.81 -6.01 -0.36
C GLY A 169 -3.50 -6.98 0.79
N TYR A 170 -3.89 -8.24 0.65
CA TYR A 170 -3.66 -9.25 1.69
C TYR A 170 -2.18 -9.60 1.89
N ALA A 171 -1.35 -9.49 0.87
CA ALA A 171 0.09 -9.67 0.99
C ALA A 171 0.72 -8.69 2.01
N GLU A 172 0.23 -7.45 2.04
CA GLU A 172 0.64 -6.47 3.04
C GLU A 172 0.17 -6.83 4.45
N MET A 173 -1.04 -7.40 4.58
CA MET A 173 -1.49 -7.91 5.87
C MET A 173 -0.61 -9.08 6.35
N LEU A 174 -0.23 -9.99 5.44
CA LEU A 174 0.67 -11.10 5.75
C LEU A 174 2.04 -10.60 6.23
N LYS A 175 2.60 -9.59 5.57
CA LYS A 175 3.80 -8.88 6.01
C LYS A 175 3.61 -8.31 7.42
N HIS A 176 2.49 -7.64 7.69
CA HIS A 176 2.20 -7.10 9.01
C HIS A 176 2.12 -8.19 10.08
N GLY A 177 1.55 -9.35 9.79
CA GLY A 177 1.55 -10.50 10.70
C GLY A 177 2.96 -11.00 11.03
N LEU A 178 3.82 -11.12 10.02
CA LEU A 178 5.22 -11.55 10.19
C LEU A 178 6.04 -10.59 11.05
N ILE A 179 5.78 -9.28 10.97
CA ILE A 179 6.51 -8.28 11.77
C ILE A 179 5.84 -7.99 13.13
N ALA A 180 4.62 -8.47 13.37
CA ALA A 180 3.90 -8.22 14.61
C ALA A 180 4.08 -9.34 15.64
N ASP A 181 3.36 -10.45 15.49
CA ASP A 181 3.37 -11.58 16.42
C ASP A 181 2.82 -12.88 15.81
N ASP A 182 3.12 -14.00 16.47
CA ASP A 182 2.70 -15.35 16.07
C ASP A 182 1.17 -15.51 15.98
N ALA A 183 0.41 -14.85 16.82
CA ALA A 183 -1.04 -15.00 16.86
C ALA A 183 -1.68 -14.35 15.62
N MET A 184 -1.23 -13.14 15.27
CA MET A 184 -1.69 -12.45 14.07
C MET A 184 -1.24 -13.19 12.80
N TRP A 185 0.02 -13.62 12.74
CA TRP A 185 0.53 -14.42 11.62
C TRP A 185 -0.29 -15.70 11.42
N ALA A 186 -0.55 -16.46 12.51
CA ALA A 186 -1.33 -17.69 12.44
C ALA A 186 -2.77 -17.45 11.98
N GLU A 187 -3.41 -16.36 12.42
CA GLU A 187 -4.75 -15.98 11.94
C GLU A 187 -4.73 -15.72 10.43
N LEU A 188 -3.68 -15.04 9.93
CA LEU A 188 -3.56 -14.68 8.51
C LEU A 188 -3.31 -15.91 7.62
N ILE A 189 -2.40 -16.82 7.98
CA ILE A 189 -2.12 -18.00 7.14
C ILE A 189 -3.23 -19.06 7.16
N ASN A 190 -4.18 -18.98 8.10
CA ASN A 190 -5.36 -19.85 8.16
C ASN A 190 -6.61 -19.22 7.53
N PHE A 191 -6.52 -18.01 6.98
CA PHE A 191 -7.65 -17.34 6.35
C PHE A 191 -7.85 -17.83 4.90
N ASN A 192 -9.11 -18.15 4.55
CA ASN A 192 -9.45 -18.61 3.21
C ASN A 192 -9.59 -17.43 2.23
N LEU A 193 -8.55 -17.18 1.43
CA LEU A 193 -8.56 -16.14 0.39
C LEU A 193 -9.32 -16.52 -0.89
N ALA A 194 -9.71 -17.78 -1.07
CA ALA A 194 -10.54 -18.17 -2.20
C ALA A 194 -12.00 -17.74 -2.00
N GLN A 195 -12.45 -17.69 -0.74
CA GLN A 195 -13.80 -17.25 -0.36
C GLN A 195 -13.71 -16.39 0.92
N PRO A 196 -13.26 -15.12 0.80
CA PRO A 196 -12.99 -14.28 1.95
C PRO A 196 -14.29 -13.89 2.69
N ASP A 197 -14.34 -14.21 3.99
CA ASP A 197 -15.35 -13.66 4.89
C ASP A 197 -15.01 -12.20 5.20
N LEU A 198 -15.81 -11.27 4.68
CA LEU A 198 -15.57 -9.83 4.83
C LEU A 198 -15.70 -9.34 6.28
N GLN A 199 -16.48 -10.02 7.14
CA GLN A 199 -16.60 -9.66 8.55
C GLN A 199 -15.31 -10.04 9.32
N GLN A 200 -14.79 -11.24 9.05
CA GLN A 200 -13.50 -11.66 9.60
C GLN A 200 -12.38 -10.78 9.05
N LEU A 201 -12.36 -10.54 7.74
CA LEU A 201 -11.37 -9.68 7.09
C LEU A 201 -11.36 -8.26 7.68
N SER A 202 -12.53 -7.69 8.00
CA SER A 202 -12.63 -6.37 8.64
C SER A 202 -11.95 -6.32 10.02
N LYS A 203 -12.07 -7.38 10.81
CA LYS A 203 -11.40 -7.47 12.12
C LYS A 203 -9.88 -7.58 11.95
N MET A 204 -9.44 -8.41 11.00
CA MET A 204 -8.02 -8.61 10.67
C MET A 204 -7.42 -7.32 10.09
N LEU A 205 -8.14 -6.61 9.23
CA LEU A 205 -7.79 -5.29 8.73
C LEU A 205 -7.48 -4.32 9.86
N GLY A 206 -8.36 -4.27 10.88
CA GLY A 206 -8.16 -3.39 12.03
C GLY A 206 -6.88 -3.67 12.80
N LYS A 207 -6.50 -4.96 12.96
CA LYS A 207 -5.23 -5.36 13.57
C LYS A 207 -4.05 -4.93 12.69
N SER A 208 -4.13 -5.20 11.40
CA SER A 208 -3.09 -4.90 10.40
C SER A 208 -2.79 -3.39 10.34
N VAL A 209 -3.81 -2.56 10.24
CA VAL A 209 -3.70 -1.10 10.25
C VAL A 209 -3.02 -0.59 11.53
N ARG A 210 -3.38 -1.17 12.69
CA ARG A 210 -2.78 -0.80 13.98
C ARG A 210 -1.28 -1.10 14.04
N VAL A 211 -0.83 -2.23 13.46
CA VAL A 211 0.62 -2.54 13.37
C VAL A 211 1.33 -1.43 12.62
N LYS A 212 0.84 -1.07 11.43
CA LYS A 212 1.43 0.01 10.64
C LYS A 212 1.37 1.36 11.38
N GLU A 213 0.24 1.69 11.97
CA GLU A 213 0.04 2.94 12.73
C GLU A 213 1.07 3.07 13.86
N CYS A 214 1.29 2.02 14.65
CA CYS A 214 2.28 2.03 15.73
C CYS A 214 3.69 2.28 15.21
N ILE A 215 4.10 1.57 14.15
CA ILE A 215 5.41 1.71 13.54
C ILE A 215 5.62 3.12 12.96
N VAL A 216 4.61 3.67 12.26
CA VAL A 216 4.67 5.02 11.70
C VAL A 216 4.75 6.10 12.77
N GLN A 217 4.02 5.92 13.89
CA GLN A 217 4.08 6.86 15.01
C GLN A 217 5.46 6.90 15.68
N GLU A 218 6.13 5.75 15.78
CA GLU A 218 7.48 5.66 16.35
C GLU A 218 8.53 6.26 15.40
N ASP A 219 8.37 6.07 14.09
CA ASP A 219 9.31 6.56 13.08
C ASP A 219 8.60 7.17 11.86
N PRO A 220 8.08 8.40 11.95
CA PRO A 220 7.32 9.04 10.87
C PRO A 220 8.11 9.21 9.56
N HIS A 221 9.44 9.34 9.64
CA HIS A 221 10.32 9.67 8.51
C HIS A 221 11.17 8.50 8.00
N GLU A 222 10.88 7.26 8.43
CA GLU A 222 11.55 6.03 7.96
C GLU A 222 13.08 6.02 8.14
N LYS A 223 13.54 6.55 9.24
CA LYS A 223 14.97 6.53 9.58
C LYS A 223 15.42 5.29 10.35
N GLY A 224 14.49 4.59 10.98
CA GLY A 224 14.72 3.44 11.86
C GLY A 224 13.69 2.33 11.65
N ILE A 225 12.86 2.08 12.69
CA ILE A 225 11.96 0.92 12.75
C ILE A 225 10.93 0.87 11.62
N ARG A 226 10.53 2.00 11.03
CA ARG A 226 9.59 2.00 9.90
C ARG A 226 10.12 1.23 8.69
N LYS A 227 11.43 1.01 8.59
CA LYS A 227 12.03 0.13 7.58
C LYS A 227 11.59 -1.33 7.72
N ALA A 228 11.05 -1.74 8.86
CA ALA A 228 10.41 -3.05 9.04
C ALA A 228 9.28 -3.29 8.01
N LEU A 229 8.55 -2.22 7.62
CA LEU A 229 7.51 -2.28 6.60
C LEU A 229 8.06 -2.59 5.20
N ASN A 230 9.38 -2.59 5.02
CA ASN A 230 10.03 -2.97 3.78
C ASN A 230 10.35 -4.47 3.67
N LEU A 231 9.94 -5.31 4.64
CA LEU A 231 10.04 -6.76 4.50
C LEU A 231 9.34 -7.23 3.21
N GLY A 232 10.04 -8.00 2.39
CA GLY A 232 9.56 -8.45 1.07
C GLY A 232 9.68 -7.41 -0.05
N HIS A 233 10.05 -6.16 0.24
CA HIS A 233 9.99 -5.08 -0.75
C HIS A 233 11.25 -4.94 -1.60
N THR A 234 12.45 -5.32 -1.11
CA THR A 234 13.65 -5.22 -1.93
C THR A 234 13.58 -6.14 -3.14
N PHE A 235 13.19 -7.39 -2.92
CA PHE A 235 12.90 -8.33 -4.01
C PHE A 235 11.60 -7.99 -4.74
N GLY A 236 10.55 -7.62 -4.00
CA GLY A 236 9.24 -7.28 -4.55
C GLY A 236 9.31 -6.16 -5.58
N HIS A 237 9.98 -5.06 -5.30
CA HIS A 237 10.15 -3.95 -6.25
C HIS A 237 10.93 -4.37 -7.51
N ALA A 238 11.94 -5.24 -7.34
CA ALA A 238 12.67 -5.78 -8.49
C ALA A 238 11.75 -6.67 -9.37
N PHE A 239 10.93 -7.52 -8.76
CA PHE A 239 9.95 -8.35 -9.48
C PHE A 239 8.87 -7.51 -10.16
N GLU A 240 8.37 -6.49 -9.49
CA GLU A 240 7.40 -5.55 -10.06
C GLU A 240 7.98 -4.84 -11.27
N SER A 241 9.19 -4.28 -11.16
CA SER A 241 9.88 -3.59 -12.26
C SER A 241 10.17 -4.52 -13.43
N TRP A 242 10.66 -5.73 -13.16
CA TRP A 242 10.90 -6.75 -14.19
C TRP A 242 9.62 -7.15 -14.92
N SER A 243 8.51 -7.25 -14.22
CA SER A 243 7.23 -7.67 -14.80
C SER A 243 6.64 -6.63 -15.77
N LEU A 244 6.97 -5.35 -15.62
CA LEU A 244 6.47 -4.29 -16.50
C LEU A 244 6.85 -4.50 -17.96
N GLU A 245 8.01 -5.13 -18.23
CA GLU A 245 8.49 -5.43 -19.58
C GLU A 245 7.86 -6.69 -20.18
N LYS A 246 7.09 -7.46 -19.40
CA LYS A 246 6.53 -8.77 -19.78
C LYS A 246 5.02 -8.83 -19.58
N SER A 247 4.63 -9.23 -18.38
CA SER A 247 3.24 -9.28 -17.91
C SER A 247 3.19 -8.63 -16.54
N PRO A 248 2.71 -7.39 -16.44
CA PRO A 248 2.68 -6.66 -15.18
C PRO A 248 1.94 -7.42 -14.09
N ILE A 249 2.56 -7.56 -12.92
CA ILE A 249 1.95 -8.15 -11.73
C ILE A 249 1.54 -7.04 -10.76
N LEU A 250 0.49 -7.29 -9.99
CA LEU A 250 0.06 -6.36 -8.94
C LEU A 250 1.13 -6.26 -7.84
N HIS A 251 1.26 -5.07 -7.25
CA HIS A 251 2.25 -4.79 -6.20
C HIS A 251 2.26 -5.84 -5.08
N GLY A 252 1.11 -6.21 -4.53
CA GLY A 252 1.06 -7.21 -3.47
C GLY A 252 1.49 -8.62 -3.90
N TYR A 253 1.35 -8.99 -5.17
CA TYR A 253 1.93 -10.23 -5.69
C TYR A 253 3.44 -10.15 -5.69
N ALA A 254 4.00 -9.03 -6.13
CA ALA A 254 5.44 -8.80 -6.08
C ALA A 254 5.97 -8.87 -4.64
N VAL A 255 5.27 -8.24 -3.68
CA VAL A 255 5.61 -8.31 -2.25
C VAL A 255 5.49 -9.74 -1.71
N ALA A 256 4.46 -10.49 -2.07
CA ALA A 256 4.30 -11.90 -1.65
C ALA A 256 5.48 -12.77 -2.11
N PHE A 257 5.90 -12.64 -3.38
CA PHE A 257 7.09 -13.32 -3.88
C PHE A 257 8.37 -12.82 -3.22
N GLY A 258 8.47 -11.52 -2.93
CA GLY A 258 9.57 -10.94 -2.18
C GLY A 258 9.67 -11.47 -0.74
N LEU A 259 8.52 -11.72 -0.10
CA LEU A 259 8.49 -12.38 1.22
C LEU A 259 9.08 -13.80 1.15
N ILE A 260 8.87 -14.58 0.08
CA ILE A 260 9.50 -15.90 -0.08
C ILE A 260 11.03 -15.75 -0.05
N ALA A 261 11.59 -14.81 -0.83
CA ALA A 261 13.04 -14.59 -0.90
C ALA A 261 13.61 -14.13 0.45
N GLU A 262 12.99 -13.12 1.08
CA GLU A 262 13.52 -12.54 2.33
C GLU A 262 13.30 -13.47 3.53
N LEU A 263 12.28 -14.34 3.53
CA LEU A 263 12.12 -15.41 4.53
C LEU A 263 13.18 -16.52 4.35
N TYR A 264 13.54 -16.91 3.12
CA TYR A 264 14.64 -17.81 2.87
C TYR A 264 15.95 -17.24 3.44
N LEU A 265 16.27 -16.00 3.11
CA LEU A 265 17.44 -15.30 3.66
C LEU A 265 17.39 -15.18 5.18
N SER A 266 16.20 -14.99 5.75
CA SER A 266 15.99 -14.96 7.20
C SER A 266 16.34 -16.29 7.86
N VAL A 267 16.00 -17.41 7.25
CA VAL A 267 16.42 -18.74 7.75
C VAL A 267 17.92 -18.89 7.71
N VAL A 268 18.55 -18.54 6.58
CA VAL A 268 19.99 -18.75 6.35
C VAL A 268 20.86 -17.83 7.21
N LYS A 269 20.47 -16.54 7.32
CA LYS A 269 21.32 -15.50 7.92
C LYS A 269 20.98 -15.15 9.37
N THR A 270 19.72 -15.24 9.75
CA THR A 270 19.26 -14.78 11.07
C THR A 270 18.61 -15.86 11.92
N GLY A 271 18.51 -17.11 11.40
CA GLY A 271 17.98 -18.25 12.13
C GLY A 271 16.46 -18.28 12.27
N PHE A 272 15.74 -17.62 11.36
CA PHE A 272 14.27 -17.69 11.34
C PHE A 272 13.78 -19.15 11.27
N PRO A 273 12.73 -19.54 12.00
CA PRO A 273 12.28 -20.93 12.04
C PRO A 273 11.83 -21.44 10.65
N THR A 274 12.51 -22.49 10.16
CA THR A 274 12.24 -23.09 8.83
C THR A 274 10.79 -23.50 8.65
N GLU A 275 10.16 -24.02 9.73
CA GLU A 275 8.76 -24.45 9.67
C GLU A 275 7.81 -23.25 9.44
N ARG A 276 8.05 -22.11 10.07
CA ARG A 276 7.28 -20.88 9.87
C ARG A 276 7.46 -20.34 8.44
N MET A 277 8.68 -20.40 7.92
CA MET A 277 8.95 -20.06 6.52
C MET A 277 8.14 -20.96 5.59
N ARG A 278 8.21 -22.31 5.76
CA ARG A 278 7.47 -23.25 4.90
C ARG A 278 5.96 -23.02 4.93
N GLN A 279 5.38 -22.80 6.09
CA GLN A 279 3.95 -22.52 6.23
C GLN A 279 3.56 -21.24 5.48
N THR A 280 4.37 -20.19 5.59
CA THR A 280 4.13 -18.92 4.90
C THR A 280 4.30 -19.07 3.37
N VAL A 281 5.35 -19.77 2.93
CA VAL A 281 5.61 -20.05 1.51
C VAL A 281 4.49 -20.88 0.89
N ASN A 282 4.02 -21.91 1.58
CA ASN A 282 2.89 -22.73 1.11
C ASN A 282 1.63 -21.89 0.93
N PHE A 283 1.30 -21.02 1.90
CA PHE A 283 0.19 -20.10 1.78
C PHE A 283 0.35 -19.17 0.57
N ILE A 284 1.53 -18.59 0.39
CA ILE A 284 1.79 -17.71 -0.75
C ILE A 284 1.61 -18.47 -2.07
N ARG A 285 2.17 -19.67 -2.19
CA ARG A 285 2.04 -20.46 -3.41
C ARG A 285 0.62 -20.90 -3.72
N GLU A 286 -0.15 -21.23 -2.69
CA GLU A 286 -1.56 -21.59 -2.85
C GLU A 286 -2.40 -20.47 -3.47
N TYR A 287 -2.19 -19.23 -3.02
CA TYR A 287 -3.05 -18.12 -3.42
C TYR A 287 -2.46 -17.19 -4.49
N TYR A 288 -1.14 -17.10 -4.59
CA TYR A 288 -0.45 -16.19 -5.54
C TYR A 288 0.23 -16.95 -6.68
N GLY A 289 0.34 -18.27 -6.58
CA GLY A 289 1.01 -19.10 -7.59
C GLY A 289 2.53 -18.98 -7.56
N THR A 290 3.15 -19.02 -8.72
CA THR A 290 4.61 -18.96 -8.89
C THR A 290 5.01 -17.81 -9.81
N LEU A 291 6.18 -17.23 -9.55
CA LEU A 291 6.75 -16.19 -10.40
C LEU A 291 7.58 -16.85 -11.51
N PRO A 292 7.28 -16.61 -12.80
CA PRO A 292 7.92 -17.31 -13.92
C PRO A 292 9.28 -16.68 -14.29
N ILE A 293 10.18 -16.52 -13.30
CA ILE A 293 11.55 -16.08 -13.52
C ILE A 293 12.47 -17.25 -13.91
N THR A 294 13.52 -16.94 -14.64
CA THR A 294 14.58 -17.88 -15.03
C THR A 294 15.94 -17.35 -14.60
N CYS A 295 16.98 -18.19 -14.61
CA CYS A 295 18.35 -17.73 -14.32
C CYS A 295 18.81 -16.59 -15.24
N ASN A 296 18.25 -16.47 -16.45
CA ASN A 296 18.57 -15.39 -17.38
C ASN A 296 18.05 -14.02 -16.91
N ASP A 297 17.06 -14.01 -16.01
CA ASP A 297 16.48 -12.78 -15.48
C ASP A 297 17.29 -12.23 -14.26
N TYR A 298 18.14 -13.06 -13.64
CA TYR A 298 18.86 -12.70 -12.41
C TYR A 298 19.72 -11.44 -12.54
N PRO A 299 20.53 -11.25 -13.60
CA PRO A 299 21.31 -10.01 -13.72
C PRO A 299 20.46 -8.76 -13.72
N LYS A 300 19.30 -8.80 -14.39
CA LYS A 300 18.37 -7.67 -14.46
C LYS A 300 17.68 -7.40 -13.11
N LEU A 301 17.30 -8.47 -12.41
CA LEU A 301 16.70 -8.35 -11.07
C LEU A 301 17.70 -7.76 -10.07
N ILE A 302 18.95 -8.20 -10.10
CA ILE A 302 20.02 -7.66 -9.26
C ILE A 302 20.28 -6.18 -9.58
N GLU A 303 20.29 -5.80 -10.87
CA GLU A 303 20.40 -4.41 -11.30
C GLU A 303 19.27 -3.55 -10.68
N PHE A 304 18.03 -4.00 -10.76
CA PHE A 304 16.90 -3.28 -10.13
C PHE A 304 17.05 -3.17 -8.61
N MET A 305 17.54 -4.23 -7.95
CA MET A 305 17.80 -4.16 -6.50
C MET A 305 18.88 -3.14 -6.14
N HIS A 306 19.96 -3.01 -6.92
CA HIS A 306 21.00 -1.99 -6.70
C HIS A 306 20.45 -0.56 -6.85
N HIS A 307 19.46 -0.33 -7.69
CA HIS A 307 18.83 0.97 -7.86
C HIS A 307 17.79 1.32 -6.77
N ASP A 308 17.49 0.41 -5.84
CA ASP A 308 16.57 0.73 -4.73
C ASP A 308 17.17 1.85 -3.86
N LYS A 309 16.35 2.87 -3.57
CA LYS A 309 16.69 4.06 -2.77
C LYS A 309 17.26 3.75 -1.37
N LYS A 310 17.09 2.52 -0.89
CA LYS A 310 17.54 2.04 0.42
C LYS A 310 19.03 1.71 0.45
N ASN A 311 19.67 1.53 -0.72
CA ASN A 311 21.04 1.08 -0.82
C ASN A 311 22.04 2.23 -0.63
N ARG A 312 23.17 1.90 0.00
CA ARG A 312 24.32 2.79 0.13
C ARG A 312 25.54 2.09 -0.49
N GLY A 313 25.97 2.58 -1.65
CA GLY A 313 27.07 1.94 -2.39
C GLY A 313 26.61 0.67 -3.13
N ASN A 314 27.44 -0.37 -3.18
CA ASN A 314 27.19 -1.62 -3.91
C ASN A 314 26.51 -2.71 -3.06
N GLU A 315 26.12 -2.42 -1.82
CA GLU A 315 25.48 -3.42 -0.95
C GLU A 315 23.96 -3.38 -1.12
N ILE A 316 23.35 -4.56 -1.28
CA ILE A 316 21.89 -4.71 -1.30
C ILE A 316 21.40 -4.82 0.14
N ASN A 317 20.52 -3.89 0.52
CA ASN A 317 19.99 -3.80 1.87
C ASN A 317 18.57 -4.39 1.92
N VAL A 318 18.37 -5.32 2.85
CA VAL A 318 17.10 -6.03 3.05
C VAL A 318 16.63 -5.94 4.50
N THR A 319 15.35 -6.21 4.73
CA THR A 319 14.80 -6.45 6.05
C THR A 319 14.63 -7.95 6.24
N LEU A 320 15.20 -8.51 7.30
CA LEU A 320 15.10 -9.93 7.65
C LEU A 320 14.42 -10.10 9.01
N LEU A 321 14.12 -11.35 9.36
CA LEU A 321 13.51 -11.73 10.62
C LEU A 321 14.36 -12.78 11.35
N GLY A 322 14.57 -12.62 12.66
CA GLY A 322 15.11 -13.69 13.52
C GLY A 322 14.04 -14.64 14.03
N GLY A 323 12.79 -14.19 14.03
CA GLY A 323 11.57 -14.88 14.39
C GLY A 323 10.39 -14.02 14.03
N ILE A 324 9.16 -14.50 14.14
CA ILE A 324 7.97 -13.66 13.96
C ILE A 324 8.00 -12.56 15.03
N GLY A 325 7.92 -11.28 14.59
CA GLY A 325 8.05 -10.13 15.48
C GLY A 325 9.49 -9.73 15.83
N ASP A 326 10.52 -10.55 15.51
CA ASP A 326 11.94 -10.21 15.71
C ASP A 326 12.52 -9.63 14.41
N ILE A 327 12.44 -8.33 14.25
CA ILE A 327 12.77 -7.62 13.03
C ILE A 327 14.25 -7.23 13.00
N ARG A 328 14.92 -7.51 11.89
CA ARG A 328 16.31 -7.18 11.60
C ARG A 328 16.40 -6.25 10.39
N ILE A 329 16.31 -4.94 10.62
CA ILE A 329 16.46 -3.92 9.56
C ILE A 329 17.91 -3.77 9.14
N ASN A 330 18.13 -3.22 7.94
CA ASN A 330 19.45 -2.89 7.39
C ASN A 330 20.42 -4.10 7.35
N GLN A 331 19.95 -5.25 6.93
CA GLN A 331 20.78 -6.42 6.70
C GLN A 331 21.39 -6.36 5.31
N SER A 332 22.70 -6.47 5.21
CA SER A 332 23.44 -6.51 3.93
C SER A 332 23.47 -7.93 3.39
N VAL A 333 23.20 -8.10 2.10
CA VAL A 333 23.29 -9.36 1.39
C VAL A 333 24.17 -9.25 0.15
N SER A 334 24.91 -10.32 -0.15
CA SER A 334 25.73 -10.42 -1.35
C SER A 334 24.88 -10.79 -2.57
N GLU A 335 25.41 -10.58 -3.78
CA GLU A 335 24.75 -11.05 -5.00
C GLU A 335 24.58 -12.58 -5.03
N ASP A 336 25.46 -13.34 -4.41
CA ASP A 336 25.33 -14.79 -4.34
C ASP A 336 24.16 -15.19 -3.39
N ASP A 337 24.01 -14.51 -2.25
CA ASP A 337 22.84 -14.66 -1.39
C ASP A 337 21.53 -14.36 -2.16
N VAL A 338 21.55 -13.31 -2.99
CA VAL A 338 20.38 -12.94 -3.81
C VAL A 338 20.08 -14.03 -4.82
N LYS A 339 21.09 -14.61 -5.51
CA LYS A 339 20.90 -15.69 -6.47
C LYS A 339 20.31 -16.93 -5.80
N GLU A 340 20.81 -17.33 -4.63
CA GLU A 340 20.24 -18.45 -3.86
C GLU A 340 18.78 -18.19 -3.47
N ALA A 341 18.44 -16.95 -3.04
CA ALA A 341 17.07 -16.61 -2.73
C ALA A 341 16.16 -16.63 -3.98
N LEU A 342 16.66 -16.19 -5.15
CA LEU A 342 15.94 -16.27 -6.41
C LEU A 342 15.73 -17.72 -6.88
N ASP A 343 16.73 -18.60 -6.70
CA ASP A 343 16.58 -20.05 -6.94
C ASP A 343 15.46 -20.63 -6.05
N PHE A 344 15.41 -20.26 -4.76
CA PHE A 344 14.36 -20.69 -3.86
C PHE A 344 12.98 -20.17 -4.26
N VAL A 345 12.86 -18.92 -4.74
CA VAL A 345 11.59 -18.37 -5.26
C VAL A 345 11.11 -19.18 -6.47
N ARG A 346 12.03 -19.59 -7.35
CA ARG A 346 11.73 -20.32 -8.58
C ARG A 346 11.37 -21.78 -8.33
N GLU A 347 12.08 -22.48 -7.45
CA GLU A 347 12.05 -23.94 -7.29
C GLU A 347 11.47 -24.42 -5.96
N GLY A 348 11.50 -23.59 -4.93
CA GLY A 348 11.16 -23.93 -3.53
C GLY A 348 9.67 -24.09 -3.18
#